data_b70d14dee9bdb567bbfcad7a9193c803
#
_entry.id   b70d14dee9bdb567bbfcad7a9193c803
#
_cell.length_a   1.000
_cell.length_b   1.000
_cell.length_c   1.000
_cell.angle_alpha   90.00
_cell.angle_beta   90.00
_cell.angle_gamma   90.00
#
_symmetry.space_group_name_H-M   'P 1'
#
loop_
_entity.id
_entity.type
_entity.pdbx_description
1 polymer ?
#
loop_
_entity_poly.entity_id
_entity_poly.type
_entity_poly.pdbx_seq_one_letter_code
_entity_poly.pdbx_strand_id
1 'polypeptide(L)'
;RINRRQRQMCIRDRKKSLPELPDNKKERFIQEYGLNSYEANVLVSEKEISDYYEEVAKLSDKKLAATWMMGDLFAMLNDKGLNISNSPISAKNFAELVQSIKSGEISGRIAKEVFEIMVESGDNPKKIIESKGMKQQSDPKELEKMINEILSKNKDKVDQYKAGKEKLFGFFVGQVMKLSGGKANPQLTNEILKKLLKG
;
A
#
# COMPACT_ATOMS: atom_id res chain seq x y z
N ARG A 1 -28.91 -49.63 -6.49
CA ARG A 1 -28.65 -48.82 -7.75
C ARG A 1 -28.91 -47.36 -7.44
N ILE A 2 -27.85 -46.54 -7.41
CA ILE A 2 -27.99 -45.10 -7.18
C ILE A 2 -28.64 -44.48 -8.43
N ASN A 3 -29.78 -43.78 -8.22
CA ASN A 3 -30.57 -43.19 -9.27
C ASN A 3 -29.77 -42.06 -9.97
N ARG A 4 -29.99 -41.84 -11.26
CA ARG A 4 -29.30 -40.84 -12.09
C ARG A 4 -29.32 -39.44 -11.48
N ARG A 5 -30.43 -39.05 -10.85
CA ARG A 5 -30.59 -37.78 -10.10
C ARG A 5 -29.70 -37.70 -8.88
N GLN A 6 -29.55 -38.76 -8.10
CA GLN A 6 -28.66 -38.81 -6.94
C GLN A 6 -27.19 -38.71 -7.35
N ARG A 7 -26.81 -39.35 -8.49
CA ARG A 7 -25.46 -39.25 -9.02
C ARG A 7 -25.13 -37.84 -9.51
N GLN A 8 -26.07 -37.13 -10.16
CA GLN A 8 -25.90 -35.73 -10.56
C GLN A 8 -25.85 -34.78 -9.34
N MET A 9 -26.60 -35.05 -8.30
CA MET A 9 -26.59 -34.28 -7.06
C MET A 9 -25.26 -34.43 -6.32
N CYS A 10 -24.74 -35.65 -6.20
CA CYS A 10 -23.42 -35.91 -5.60
C CYS A 10 -22.26 -35.30 -6.42
N ILE A 11 -22.36 -35.25 -7.74
CA ILE A 11 -21.36 -34.58 -8.59
C ILE A 11 -21.40 -33.07 -8.43
N ARG A 12 -22.62 -32.49 -8.32
CA ARG A 12 -22.82 -31.05 -8.09
C ARG A 12 -22.33 -30.60 -6.71
N ASP A 13 -22.56 -31.42 -5.69
CA ASP A 13 -22.10 -31.14 -4.34
C ASP A 13 -20.57 -31.31 -4.20
N ARG A 14 -19.99 -32.31 -4.86
CA ARG A 14 -18.54 -32.46 -4.95
C ARG A 14 -17.86 -31.32 -5.71
N LYS A 15 -18.47 -30.81 -6.79
CA LYS A 15 -17.93 -29.64 -7.49
C LYS A 15 -17.93 -28.37 -6.64
N LYS A 16 -18.88 -28.25 -5.72
CA LYS A 16 -18.92 -27.12 -4.75
C LYS A 16 -17.92 -27.26 -3.61
N SER A 17 -17.50 -28.47 -3.29
CA SER A 17 -16.54 -28.77 -2.22
C SER A 17 -15.09 -28.88 -2.72
N LEU A 18 -14.87 -28.87 -4.05
CA LEU A 18 -13.52 -28.83 -4.60
C LEU A 18 -12.93 -27.41 -4.43
N PRO A 19 -11.68 -27.31 -4.00
CA PRO A 19 -10.98 -26.04 -4.02
C PRO A 19 -10.97 -25.46 -5.44
N GLU A 20 -11.08 -24.17 -5.55
CA GLU A 20 -11.05 -23.45 -6.83
C GLU A 20 -9.74 -23.80 -7.58
N LEU A 21 -9.87 -24.15 -8.86
CA LEU A 21 -8.71 -24.47 -9.68
C LEU A 21 -7.83 -23.22 -9.86
N PRO A 22 -6.49 -23.36 -9.91
CA PRO A 22 -5.58 -22.23 -10.08
C PRO A 22 -5.92 -21.32 -11.26
N ASP A 23 -6.31 -21.89 -12.40
CA ASP A 23 -6.67 -21.13 -13.59
C ASP A 23 -7.93 -20.27 -13.37
N ASN A 24 -8.96 -20.82 -12.73
CA ASN A 24 -10.18 -20.07 -12.39
C ASN A 24 -9.88 -18.96 -11.39
N LYS A 25 -9.03 -19.26 -10.40
CA LYS A 25 -8.57 -18.30 -9.38
C LYS A 25 -7.77 -17.15 -10.01
N LYS A 26 -6.92 -17.48 -10.98
CA LYS A 26 -6.18 -16.48 -11.77
C LYS A 26 -7.11 -15.56 -12.55
N GLU A 27 -8.08 -16.12 -13.26
CA GLU A 27 -9.07 -15.32 -14.00
C GLU A 27 -9.87 -14.42 -13.06
N ARG A 28 -10.29 -14.93 -11.92
CA ARG A 28 -10.98 -14.15 -10.91
C ARG A 28 -10.13 -13.01 -10.35
N PHE A 29 -8.85 -13.23 -10.10
CA PHE A 29 -7.93 -12.18 -9.64
C PHE A 29 -7.75 -11.08 -10.69
N ILE A 30 -7.74 -11.43 -11.97
CA ILE A 30 -7.68 -10.45 -13.06
C ILE A 30 -9.00 -9.66 -13.14
N GLN A 31 -10.15 -10.34 -13.16
CA GLN A 31 -11.45 -9.73 -13.39
C GLN A 31 -11.97 -8.95 -12.19
N GLU A 32 -11.90 -9.52 -10.98
CA GLU A 32 -12.51 -8.95 -9.78
C GLU A 32 -11.54 -8.07 -8.98
N TYR A 33 -10.22 -8.36 -9.05
CA TYR A 33 -9.22 -7.64 -8.26
C TYR A 33 -8.42 -6.64 -9.10
N GLY A 34 -8.62 -6.65 -10.42
CA GLY A 34 -7.98 -5.71 -11.34
C GLY A 34 -6.46 -5.92 -11.48
N LEU A 35 -5.99 -7.15 -11.24
CA LEU A 35 -4.60 -7.52 -11.40
C LEU A 35 -4.26 -7.75 -12.86
N ASN A 36 -2.99 -7.53 -13.23
CA ASN A 36 -2.50 -7.96 -14.52
C ASN A 36 -2.20 -9.47 -14.52
N SER A 37 -2.00 -10.04 -15.72
CA SER A 37 -1.77 -11.49 -15.87
C SER A 37 -0.52 -11.98 -15.15
N TYR A 38 0.53 -11.16 -15.05
CA TYR A 38 1.77 -11.50 -14.34
C TYR A 38 1.54 -11.54 -12.83
N GLU A 39 0.93 -10.49 -12.26
CA GLU A 39 0.57 -10.42 -10.85
C GLU A 39 -0.30 -11.60 -10.42
N ALA A 40 -1.35 -11.89 -11.21
CA ALA A 40 -2.23 -13.02 -10.94
C ALA A 40 -1.48 -14.36 -10.99
N ASN A 41 -0.59 -14.58 -11.96
CA ASN A 41 0.21 -15.80 -12.05
C ASN A 41 1.09 -16.00 -10.80
N VAL A 42 1.78 -14.96 -10.37
CA VAL A 42 2.66 -15.04 -9.19
C VAL A 42 1.85 -15.34 -7.93
N LEU A 43 0.70 -14.69 -7.76
CA LEU A 43 -0.14 -14.84 -6.56
C LEU A 43 -0.93 -16.16 -6.52
N VAL A 44 -1.07 -16.88 -7.63
CA VAL A 44 -1.70 -18.22 -7.66
C VAL A 44 -0.68 -19.34 -7.78
N SER A 45 0.62 -19.05 -7.86
CA SER A 45 1.70 -20.04 -8.06
C SER A 45 1.71 -21.09 -6.97
N GLU A 46 1.43 -20.70 -5.73
CA GLU A 46 1.33 -21.56 -4.56
C GLU A 46 0.01 -21.30 -3.82
N LYS A 47 -0.55 -22.34 -3.26
CA LYS A 47 -1.82 -22.25 -2.54
C LYS A 47 -1.71 -21.31 -1.34
N GLU A 48 -0.64 -21.41 -0.58
CA GLU A 48 -0.39 -20.64 0.62
C GLU A 48 -0.26 -19.13 0.31
N ILE A 49 0.40 -18.78 -0.78
CA ILE A 49 0.51 -17.40 -1.28
C ILE A 49 -0.87 -16.87 -1.64
N SER A 50 -1.63 -17.67 -2.37
CA SER A 50 -2.96 -17.32 -2.83
C SER A 50 -3.94 -17.12 -1.67
N ASP A 51 -3.92 -18.02 -0.68
CA ASP A 51 -4.80 -17.95 0.48
C ASP A 51 -4.44 -16.71 1.36
N TYR A 52 -3.16 -16.45 1.57
CA TYR A 52 -2.68 -15.25 2.27
C TYR A 52 -3.12 -13.96 1.55
N TYR A 53 -2.93 -13.92 0.22
CA TYR A 53 -3.34 -12.76 -0.57
C TYR A 53 -4.86 -12.53 -0.52
N GLU A 54 -5.67 -13.58 -0.62
CA GLU A 54 -7.12 -13.44 -0.53
C GLU A 54 -7.58 -12.90 0.83
N GLU A 55 -6.94 -13.32 1.91
CA GLU A 55 -7.23 -12.79 3.24
C GLU A 55 -6.90 -11.30 3.33
N VAL A 56 -5.75 -10.89 2.81
CA VAL A 56 -5.35 -9.48 2.72
C VAL A 56 -6.31 -8.68 1.84
N ALA A 57 -6.66 -9.20 0.68
CA ALA A 57 -7.52 -8.54 -0.31
C ALA A 57 -8.97 -8.34 0.16
N LYS A 58 -9.46 -9.18 1.09
CA LYS A 58 -10.77 -9.01 1.73
C LYS A 58 -10.82 -7.80 2.68
N LEU A 59 -9.69 -7.45 3.27
CA LEU A 59 -9.59 -6.44 4.32
C LEU A 59 -8.97 -5.12 3.84
N SER A 60 -8.40 -5.09 2.62
CA SER A 60 -7.66 -3.94 2.12
C SER A 60 -7.82 -3.72 0.61
N ASP A 61 -7.14 -2.70 0.05
CA ASP A 61 -7.13 -2.46 -1.39
C ASP A 61 -6.37 -3.59 -2.12
N LYS A 62 -7.07 -4.27 -3.02
CA LYS A 62 -6.61 -5.47 -3.70
C LYS A 62 -5.35 -5.26 -4.53
N LYS A 63 -5.32 -4.18 -5.31
CA LYS A 63 -4.19 -3.88 -6.19
C LYS A 63 -2.96 -3.40 -5.42
N LEU A 64 -3.17 -2.55 -4.43
CA LEU A 64 -2.10 -2.07 -3.57
C LEU A 64 -1.50 -3.23 -2.74
N ALA A 65 -2.36 -4.13 -2.22
CA ALA A 65 -1.94 -5.33 -1.53
C ALA A 65 -1.05 -6.24 -2.40
N ALA A 66 -1.43 -6.47 -3.67
CA ALA A 66 -0.63 -7.24 -4.61
C ALA A 66 0.76 -6.60 -4.83
N THR A 67 0.80 -5.29 -5.06
CA THR A 67 2.06 -4.55 -5.27
C THR A 67 3.00 -4.66 -4.07
N TRP A 68 2.49 -4.45 -2.86
CA TRP A 68 3.28 -4.53 -1.63
C TRP A 68 3.70 -5.97 -1.29
N MET A 69 2.84 -6.94 -1.58
CA MET A 69 3.15 -8.35 -1.36
C MET A 69 4.26 -8.83 -2.29
N MET A 70 4.18 -8.50 -3.58
CA MET A 70 5.17 -8.88 -4.59
C MET A 70 6.49 -8.12 -4.45
N GLY A 71 6.46 -6.88 -3.99
CA GLY A 71 7.65 -6.07 -3.76
C GLY A 71 8.29 -6.34 -2.40
N ASP A 72 7.69 -5.80 -1.36
CA ASP A 72 8.34 -5.72 -0.04
C ASP A 72 8.22 -7.04 0.75
N LEU A 73 7.05 -7.73 0.74
CA LEU A 73 6.86 -8.96 1.51
C LEU A 73 7.69 -10.12 0.93
N PHE A 74 7.65 -10.34 -0.39
CA PHE A 74 8.42 -11.43 -1.00
C PHE A 74 9.92 -11.18 -0.93
N ALA A 75 10.38 -9.93 -1.05
CA ALA A 75 11.79 -9.58 -0.84
C ALA A 75 12.25 -9.97 0.56
N MET A 76 11.49 -9.60 1.58
CA MET A 76 11.78 -9.94 2.98
C MET A 76 11.78 -11.46 3.23
N LEU A 77 10.80 -12.19 2.68
CA LEU A 77 10.75 -13.66 2.81
C LEU A 77 11.97 -14.32 2.16
N ASN A 78 12.36 -13.87 0.97
CA ASN A 78 13.55 -14.36 0.27
C ASN A 78 14.84 -14.06 1.06
N ASP A 79 15.00 -12.86 1.58
CA ASP A 79 16.16 -12.46 2.36
C ASP A 79 16.32 -13.28 3.65
N LYS A 80 15.20 -13.64 4.26
CA LYS A 80 15.17 -14.49 5.47
C LYS A 80 15.10 -15.99 5.20
N GLY A 81 14.98 -16.40 3.93
CA GLY A 81 14.81 -17.82 3.55
C GLY A 81 13.52 -18.43 4.09
N LEU A 82 12.46 -17.63 4.21
CA LEU A 82 11.16 -18.05 4.75
C LEU A 82 10.12 -18.23 3.64
N ASN A 83 9.18 -19.14 3.88
CA ASN A 83 7.97 -19.28 3.07
C ASN A 83 6.86 -18.39 3.64
N ILE A 84 5.84 -18.10 2.83
CA ILE A 84 4.69 -17.28 3.24
C ILE A 84 3.98 -17.83 4.49
N SER A 85 3.93 -19.16 4.63
CA SER A 85 3.32 -19.85 5.80
C SER A 85 4.06 -19.57 7.11
N ASN A 86 5.35 -19.24 7.03
CA ASN A 86 6.21 -18.90 8.18
C ASN A 86 6.49 -17.39 8.25
N SER A 87 5.68 -16.58 7.56
CA SER A 87 5.81 -15.12 7.60
C SER A 87 5.66 -14.59 9.03
N PRO A 88 6.56 -13.72 9.51
CA PRO A 88 6.42 -13.07 10.80
C PRO A 88 5.24 -12.08 10.85
N ILE A 89 4.71 -11.71 9.68
CA ILE A 89 3.59 -10.80 9.55
C ILE A 89 2.34 -11.59 9.15
N SER A 90 1.29 -11.51 9.96
CA SER A 90 -0.01 -12.12 9.62
C SER A 90 -0.70 -11.36 8.49
N ALA A 91 -1.54 -12.05 7.72
CA ALA A 91 -2.33 -11.43 6.65
C ALA A 91 -3.17 -10.24 7.15
N LYS A 92 -3.69 -10.34 8.36
CA LYS A 92 -4.46 -9.25 9.01
C LYS A 92 -3.60 -8.01 9.27
N ASN A 93 -2.42 -8.16 9.87
CA ASN A 93 -1.51 -7.04 10.13
C ASN A 93 -1.01 -6.42 8.83
N PHE A 94 -0.73 -7.23 7.83
CA PHE A 94 -0.34 -6.75 6.51
C PHE A 94 -1.47 -5.97 5.83
N ALA A 95 -2.72 -6.46 5.92
CA ALA A 95 -3.89 -5.75 5.41
C ALA A 95 -4.11 -4.39 6.09
N GLU A 96 -3.92 -4.31 7.41
CA GLU A 96 -4.02 -3.04 8.15
C GLU A 96 -2.94 -2.04 7.72
N LEU A 97 -1.72 -2.50 7.44
CA LEU A 97 -0.65 -1.66 6.88
C LEU A 97 -1.05 -1.10 5.51
N VAL A 98 -1.51 -1.96 4.59
CA VAL A 98 -1.98 -1.57 3.27
C VAL A 98 -3.14 -0.58 3.36
N GLN A 99 -4.06 -0.79 4.31
CA GLN A 99 -5.18 0.12 4.54
C GLN A 99 -4.73 1.50 5.04
N SER A 100 -3.73 1.56 5.92
CA SER A 100 -3.16 2.83 6.40
C SER A 100 -2.44 3.60 5.28
N ILE A 101 -1.87 2.91 4.31
CA ILE A 101 -1.30 3.52 3.09
C ILE A 101 -2.42 4.07 2.20
N LYS A 102 -3.46 3.26 1.97
CA LYS A 102 -4.60 3.63 1.11
C LYS A 102 -5.38 4.83 1.64
N SER A 103 -5.57 4.90 2.96
CA SER A 103 -6.23 6.01 3.63
C SER A 103 -5.39 7.29 3.65
N GLY A 104 -4.10 7.22 3.32
CA GLY A 104 -3.17 8.34 3.42
C GLY A 104 -2.76 8.67 4.86
N GLU A 105 -3.00 7.77 5.80
CA GLU A 105 -2.56 7.91 7.20
C GLU A 105 -1.03 7.90 7.31
N ILE A 106 -0.38 7.10 6.46
CA ILE A 106 1.07 7.02 6.33
C ILE A 106 1.49 7.09 4.87
N SER A 107 2.67 7.67 4.62
CA SER A 107 3.29 7.66 3.28
C SER A 107 3.93 6.29 2.98
N GLY A 108 4.17 5.97 1.70
CA GLY A 108 4.86 4.75 1.31
C GLY A 108 6.25 4.60 1.95
N ARG A 109 6.96 5.70 2.22
CA ARG A 109 8.23 5.69 2.94
C ARG A 109 8.04 5.25 4.40
N ILE A 110 7.10 5.87 5.10
CA ILE A 110 6.78 5.52 6.49
C ILE A 110 6.29 4.07 6.57
N ALA A 111 5.50 3.63 5.58
CA ALA A 111 5.02 2.26 5.52
C ALA A 111 6.16 1.23 5.45
N LYS A 112 7.27 1.53 4.75
CA LYS A 112 8.45 0.66 4.72
C LYS A 112 9.14 0.58 6.10
N GLU A 113 9.29 1.72 6.77
CA GLU A 113 9.83 1.75 8.14
C GLU A 113 8.93 0.97 9.12
N VAL A 114 7.61 1.12 9.01
CA VAL A 114 6.65 0.35 9.82
C VAL A 114 6.74 -1.15 9.48
N PHE A 115 6.84 -1.50 8.20
CA PHE A 115 6.97 -2.88 7.76
C PHE A 115 8.22 -3.56 8.33
N GLU A 116 9.38 -2.90 8.30
CA GLU A 116 10.62 -3.40 8.89
C GLU A 116 10.46 -3.68 10.39
N ILE A 117 9.83 -2.76 11.13
CA ILE A 117 9.56 -2.94 12.55
C ILE A 117 8.59 -4.11 12.79
N MET A 118 7.54 -4.24 11.95
CA MET A 118 6.62 -5.38 12.03
C MET A 118 7.31 -6.72 11.81
N VAL A 119 8.31 -6.77 10.92
CA VAL A 119 9.11 -7.98 10.65
C VAL A 119 9.95 -8.38 11.87
N GLU A 120 10.40 -7.42 12.66
CA GLU A 120 11.23 -7.66 13.86
C GLU A 120 10.39 -7.94 15.10
N SER A 121 9.33 -7.16 15.33
CA SER A 121 8.51 -7.23 16.54
C SER A 121 7.29 -8.13 16.44
N GLY A 122 6.77 -8.35 15.23
CA GLY A 122 5.48 -9.03 15.01
C GLY A 122 4.26 -8.20 15.44
N ASP A 123 4.46 -6.92 15.83
CA ASP A 123 3.41 -6.06 16.35
C ASP A 123 2.44 -5.57 15.25
N ASN A 124 1.28 -5.11 15.70
CA ASN A 124 0.27 -4.52 14.83
C ASN A 124 0.75 -3.15 14.29
N PRO A 125 0.58 -2.86 12.99
CA PRO A 125 1.03 -1.62 12.37
C PRO A 125 0.46 -0.36 13.03
N LYS A 126 -0.78 -0.38 13.47
CA LYS A 126 -1.41 0.77 14.15
C LYS A 126 -0.71 1.12 15.45
N LYS A 127 -0.34 0.11 16.26
CA LYS A 127 0.43 0.33 17.49
C LYS A 127 1.80 0.95 17.20
N ILE A 128 2.48 0.50 16.15
CA ILE A 128 3.78 1.02 15.73
C ILE A 128 3.64 2.47 15.28
N ILE A 129 2.66 2.76 14.43
CA ILE A 129 2.38 4.11 13.92
C ILE A 129 2.08 5.09 15.06
N GLU A 130 1.28 4.68 16.05
CA GLU A 130 0.92 5.50 17.20
C GLU A 130 2.08 5.70 18.17
N SER A 131 2.77 4.62 18.54
CA SER A 131 3.87 4.67 19.52
C SER A 131 5.06 5.51 19.02
N LYS A 132 5.35 5.49 17.73
CA LYS A 132 6.44 6.24 17.10
C LYS A 132 6.01 7.59 16.51
N GLY A 133 4.73 7.95 16.62
CA GLY A 133 4.21 9.20 16.07
C GLY A 133 4.43 9.33 14.54
N MET A 134 4.30 8.20 13.82
CA MET A 134 4.58 8.10 12.39
C MET A 134 3.38 8.47 11.50
N LYS A 135 2.31 9.05 12.07
CA LYS A 135 1.19 9.53 11.28
C LYS A 135 1.64 10.60 10.31
N GLN A 136 1.13 10.53 9.09
CA GLN A 136 1.39 11.55 8.09
C GLN A 136 0.73 12.86 8.51
N GLN A 137 1.47 13.94 8.40
CA GLN A 137 0.97 15.28 8.69
C GLN A 137 0.08 15.72 7.52
N SER A 138 -1.23 15.56 7.71
CA SER A 138 -2.26 15.90 6.72
C SER A 138 -3.10 17.11 7.16
N ASP A 139 -2.68 17.83 8.21
CA ASP A 139 -3.35 19.08 8.61
C ASP A 139 -3.00 20.19 7.60
N PRO A 140 -3.98 20.67 6.81
CA PRO A 140 -3.74 21.69 5.80
C PRO A 140 -3.18 22.99 6.39
N LYS A 141 -3.57 23.36 7.63
CA LYS A 141 -3.14 24.58 8.29
C LYS A 141 -1.67 24.52 8.72
N GLU A 142 -1.22 23.38 9.22
CA GLU A 142 0.19 23.19 9.59
C GLU A 142 1.08 23.15 8.35
N LEU A 143 0.64 22.44 7.30
CA LEU A 143 1.34 22.41 6.01
C LEU A 143 1.42 23.81 5.38
N GLU A 144 0.34 24.59 5.43
CA GLU A 144 0.31 25.96 4.91
C GLU A 144 1.29 26.87 5.67
N LYS A 145 1.38 26.75 6.99
CA LYS A 145 2.37 27.48 7.79
C LYS A 145 3.80 27.13 7.41
N MET A 146 4.12 25.82 7.28
CA MET A 146 5.44 25.37 6.86
C MET A 146 5.80 25.87 5.46
N ILE A 147 4.85 25.82 4.53
CA ILE A 147 5.04 26.28 3.15
C ILE A 147 5.29 27.79 3.14
N ASN A 148 4.49 28.58 3.86
CA ASN A 148 4.67 30.03 3.95
C ASN A 148 6.04 30.39 4.56
N GLU A 149 6.52 29.66 5.54
CA GLU A 149 7.86 29.85 6.09
C GLU A 149 8.95 29.58 5.07
N ILE A 150 8.82 28.50 4.26
CA ILE A 150 9.76 28.19 3.19
C ILE A 150 9.74 29.24 2.08
N LEU A 151 8.55 29.69 1.67
CA LEU A 151 8.41 30.71 0.62
C LEU A 151 8.98 32.03 1.10
N SER A 152 8.76 32.44 2.35
CA SER A 152 9.31 33.68 2.91
C SER A 152 10.84 33.65 3.02
N LYS A 153 11.44 32.52 3.31
CA LYS A 153 12.90 32.33 3.35
C LYS A 153 13.55 32.26 1.97
N ASN A 154 12.78 32.01 0.92
CA ASN A 154 13.29 31.79 -0.45
C ASN A 154 12.59 32.72 -1.47
N LYS A 155 12.37 33.99 -1.13
CA LYS A 155 11.69 34.93 -2.01
C LYS A 155 12.27 35.04 -3.43
N ASP A 156 13.61 35.04 -3.53
CA ASP A 156 14.31 35.09 -4.83
C ASP A 156 13.93 33.91 -5.75
N LYS A 157 13.71 32.73 -5.16
CA LYS A 157 13.30 31.52 -5.91
C LYS A 157 11.82 31.54 -6.26
N VAL A 158 10.99 32.17 -5.41
CA VAL A 158 9.58 32.38 -5.69
C VAL A 158 9.42 33.30 -6.91
N ASP A 159 10.21 34.41 -6.96
CA ASP A 159 10.21 35.32 -8.08
C ASP A 159 10.69 34.63 -9.37
N GLN A 160 11.72 33.81 -9.28
CA GLN A 160 12.21 33.03 -10.41
C GLN A 160 11.16 31.99 -10.89
N TYR A 161 10.40 31.38 -9.99
CA TYR A 161 9.30 30.50 -10.36
C TYR A 161 8.19 31.25 -11.09
N LYS A 162 7.80 32.42 -10.57
CA LYS A 162 6.82 33.30 -11.22
C LYS A 162 7.32 33.85 -12.58
N ALA A 163 8.63 33.94 -12.76
CA ALA A 163 9.27 34.29 -14.05
C ALA A 163 9.34 33.10 -15.05
N GLY A 164 8.72 31.94 -14.73
CA GLY A 164 8.59 30.77 -15.64
C GLY A 164 9.54 29.62 -15.39
N LYS A 165 10.35 29.64 -14.32
CA LYS A 165 11.23 28.50 -13.97
C LYS A 165 10.47 27.41 -13.20
N GLU A 166 9.62 26.64 -13.88
CA GLU A 166 8.78 25.60 -13.27
C GLU A 166 9.55 24.51 -12.50
N LYS A 167 10.83 24.27 -12.85
CA LYS A 167 11.68 23.30 -12.15
C LYS A 167 11.88 23.61 -10.66
N LEU A 168 11.69 24.86 -10.26
CA LEU A 168 11.78 25.28 -8.85
C LEU A 168 10.62 24.76 -7.99
N PHE A 169 9.51 24.32 -8.60
CA PHE A 169 8.42 23.70 -7.88
C PHE A 169 8.89 22.45 -7.11
N GLY A 170 9.69 21.60 -7.77
CA GLY A 170 10.28 20.42 -7.13
C GLY A 170 11.21 20.76 -5.96
N PHE A 171 11.93 21.90 -6.04
CA PHE A 171 12.75 22.40 -4.94
C PHE A 171 11.89 22.72 -3.71
N PHE A 172 10.76 23.43 -3.88
CA PHE A 172 9.89 23.77 -2.76
C PHE A 172 9.26 22.52 -2.14
N VAL A 173 8.78 21.57 -2.94
CA VAL A 173 8.28 20.27 -2.47
C VAL A 173 9.36 19.55 -1.65
N GLY A 174 10.59 19.50 -2.14
CA GLY A 174 11.71 18.88 -1.44
C GLY A 174 12.02 19.56 -0.09
N GLN A 175 11.93 20.88 0.00
CA GLN A 175 12.13 21.60 1.25
C GLN A 175 11.01 21.32 2.28
N VAL A 176 9.75 21.25 1.84
CA VAL A 176 8.62 20.88 2.70
C VAL A 176 8.80 19.45 3.23
N MET A 177 9.15 18.53 2.35
CA MET A 177 9.39 17.14 2.74
C MET A 177 10.57 17.01 3.72
N LYS A 178 11.62 17.80 3.56
CA LYS A 178 12.76 17.84 4.47
C LYS A 178 12.38 18.39 5.84
N LEU A 179 11.66 19.50 5.91
CA LEU A 179 11.19 20.11 7.16
C LEU A 179 10.21 19.23 7.93
N SER A 180 9.32 18.54 7.22
CA SER A 180 8.36 17.61 7.82
C SER A 180 8.96 16.26 8.19
N GLY A 181 10.26 16.02 7.93
CA GLY A 181 10.89 14.71 8.12
C GLY A 181 10.30 13.60 7.25
N GLY A 182 9.71 13.95 6.09
CA GLY A 182 9.02 13.02 5.20
C GLY A 182 7.58 12.71 5.60
N LYS A 183 7.04 13.39 6.61
CA LYS A 183 5.67 13.17 7.11
C LYS A 183 4.60 14.00 6.36
N ALA A 184 4.98 15.03 5.59
CA ALA A 184 4.03 15.82 4.80
C ALA A 184 3.35 14.98 3.73
N ASN A 185 2.03 15.19 3.55
CA ASN A 185 1.29 14.56 2.46
C ASN A 185 1.69 15.22 1.12
N PRO A 186 2.30 14.47 0.17
CA PRO A 186 2.79 15.07 -1.07
C PRO A 186 1.69 15.71 -1.94
N GLN A 187 0.50 15.11 -1.96
CA GLN A 187 -0.63 15.63 -2.75
C GLN A 187 -1.13 16.94 -2.20
N LEU A 188 -1.40 17.01 -0.90
CA LEU A 188 -1.81 18.26 -0.23
C LEU A 188 -0.71 19.32 -0.32
N THR A 189 0.54 18.94 -0.15
CA THR A 189 1.69 19.85 -0.31
C THR A 189 1.72 20.48 -1.71
N ASN A 190 1.52 19.66 -2.75
CA ASN A 190 1.49 20.13 -4.13
C ASN A 190 0.30 21.06 -4.40
N GLU A 191 -0.88 20.76 -3.86
CA GLU A 191 -2.08 21.59 -4.00
C GLU A 191 -1.89 22.96 -3.33
N ILE A 192 -1.42 22.97 -2.08
CA ILE A 192 -1.19 24.20 -1.32
C ILE A 192 -0.09 25.05 -1.97
N LEU A 193 1.03 24.42 -2.36
CA LEU A 193 2.11 25.12 -3.08
C LEU A 193 1.63 25.73 -4.39
N LYS A 194 0.85 24.99 -5.20
CA LYS A 194 0.29 25.55 -6.44
C LYS A 194 -0.62 26.73 -6.17
N LYS A 195 -1.43 26.67 -5.11
CA LYS A 195 -2.34 27.75 -4.72
C LYS A 195 -1.57 29.01 -4.30
N LEU A 196 -0.56 28.84 -3.45
CA LEU A 196 0.23 29.98 -2.91
C LEU A 196 1.22 30.57 -3.92
N LEU A 197 1.70 29.79 -4.89
CA LEU A 197 2.61 30.29 -5.93
C LEU A 197 1.88 30.92 -7.12
N LYS A 198 0.58 30.58 -7.34
CA LYS A 198 -0.26 31.19 -8.39
C LYS A 198 -0.95 32.48 -7.95
N GLY A 199 -1.14 32.71 -6.66
CA GLY A 199 -1.63 33.98 -6.10
C GLY A 199 -0.50 34.93 -5.88
#